data_0030d9760ea35b074b011671016a94cc
#
_entry.id   0030d9760ea35b074b011671016a94cc
#
_cell.length_a   1.000
_cell.length_b   1.000
_cell.length_c   1.000
_cell.angle_alpha   90.00
_cell.angle_beta   90.00
_cell.angle_gamma   90.00
#
_symmetry.space_group_name_H-M   'P 1'
#
loop_
_entity.id
_entity.type
_entity.pdbx_description
1 polymer ?
#
loop_
_entity_poly.entity_id
_entity_poly.type
_entity_poly.pdbx_seq_one_letter_code
_entity_poly.pdbx_strand_id
1 'polypeptide(L)'
;MLVIGVLLTTTGFGLTVGGAVVLGADASRDDDGYIGSGTERYATSGYALTSPSLRLDLGNLSSTGAPALSDVVSVRLRVNPVVPGAQTFVGIGDTAAVTRYLDQVPVSAIATPGGGPRATDRSDDARVGLPVSGGDRAPAGPGSQDLWTISSHGAGTQELAMDLPSGDWTLVVMNADGSRPVWVDMQAAVRSPVVGPLGGGLLAAGLVGLVVGIPLLLLGAAGLGRDIAPDVPGPHPPGQPGSMASGGGGERLVPPSWPSPYPVWFQGFLDPRLSRGLWLVKWILGVPHYLVLALLWVAVLVTSLAAGLVVLVTGRYPRAWFAFTVGVLRWNWRVGFYAYSALGTDRYPPFSLDHADYPADLDVAYPGRLSHGLVLVKWWLLALPHLIIVALLTGGTVAAWRWWGTGAFGGGWSWSVLGVLVLVAGVILLIGRRYPRDLFDLVMGLNRWIHRVAAYVLLLRDEYPPFRLEQGPIDRPTPTKPPPPA
;
A
#
# COMPACT_ATOMS: atom_id res chain seq x y z
N MET A 1 3.13 26.04 -0.38
CA MET A 1 2.79 25.47 -1.69
C MET A 1 3.02 23.95 -1.72
N LEU A 2 4.20 23.43 -1.37
CA LEU A 2 4.48 21.98 -1.43
C LEU A 2 3.44 21.13 -0.68
N VAL A 3 3.14 21.45 0.59
CA VAL A 3 2.19 20.69 1.42
C VAL A 3 0.80 20.68 0.80
N ILE A 4 0.31 21.83 0.33
CA ILE A 4 -1.00 21.93 -0.32
C ILE A 4 -0.99 21.12 -1.64
N GLY A 5 0.10 21.21 -2.42
CA GLY A 5 0.26 20.42 -3.63
C GLY A 5 0.27 18.91 -3.36
N VAL A 6 0.97 18.44 -2.32
CA VAL A 6 0.97 17.03 -1.91
C VAL A 6 -0.42 16.57 -1.48
N LEU A 7 -1.10 17.33 -0.63
CA LEU A 7 -2.45 16.98 -0.15
C LEU A 7 -3.45 16.92 -1.31
N LEU A 8 -3.45 17.92 -2.20
CA LEU A 8 -4.33 17.93 -3.37
C LEU A 8 -4.00 16.79 -4.34
N THR A 9 -2.73 16.49 -4.56
CA THR A 9 -2.32 15.39 -5.47
C THR A 9 -2.70 14.03 -4.90
N THR A 10 -2.46 13.77 -3.61
CA THR A 10 -2.82 12.48 -2.99
C THR A 10 -4.32 12.28 -2.90
N THR A 11 -5.06 13.31 -2.46
CA THR A 11 -6.53 13.27 -2.42
C THR A 11 -7.10 13.16 -3.82
N GLY A 12 -6.60 13.95 -4.77
CA GLY A 12 -7.03 13.90 -6.16
C GLY A 12 -6.78 12.55 -6.81
N PHE A 13 -5.63 11.93 -6.56
CA PHE A 13 -5.33 10.58 -7.03
C PHE A 13 -6.29 9.55 -6.42
N GLY A 14 -6.51 9.60 -5.10
CA GLY A 14 -7.45 8.70 -4.42
C GLY A 14 -8.87 8.82 -4.97
N LEU A 15 -9.37 10.03 -5.17
CA LEU A 15 -10.69 10.29 -5.76
C LEU A 15 -10.78 9.83 -7.23
N THR A 16 -9.72 10.04 -8.01
CA THR A 16 -9.67 9.59 -9.41
C THR A 16 -9.73 8.08 -9.52
N VAL A 17 -8.91 7.37 -8.73
CA VAL A 17 -8.92 5.90 -8.69
C VAL A 17 -10.26 5.38 -8.16
N GLY A 18 -10.75 5.93 -7.05
CA GLY A 18 -12.05 5.57 -6.49
C GLY A 18 -13.19 5.79 -7.47
N GLY A 19 -13.23 6.94 -8.14
CA GLY A 19 -14.21 7.24 -9.16
C GLY A 19 -14.15 6.30 -10.37
N ALA A 20 -12.93 5.97 -10.82
CA ALA A 20 -12.73 5.01 -11.91
C ALA A 20 -13.19 3.60 -11.55
N VAL A 21 -12.94 3.14 -10.32
CA VAL A 21 -13.42 1.83 -9.82
C VAL A 21 -14.95 1.82 -9.78
N VAL A 22 -15.57 2.88 -9.27
CA VAL A 22 -17.03 3.01 -9.20
C VAL A 22 -17.64 3.03 -10.60
N LEU A 23 -17.05 3.76 -11.55
CA LEU A 23 -17.51 3.79 -12.95
C LEU A 23 -17.25 2.45 -13.66
N GLY A 24 -16.16 1.75 -13.34
CA GLY A 24 -15.91 0.41 -13.87
C GLY A 24 -16.95 -0.60 -13.39
N ALA A 25 -17.35 -0.53 -12.11
CA ALA A 25 -18.47 -1.30 -11.60
C ALA A 25 -19.80 -0.91 -12.27
N ASP A 26 -20.01 0.39 -12.51
CA ASP A 26 -21.18 0.89 -13.22
C ASP A 26 -21.26 0.37 -14.67
N ALA A 27 -20.11 0.30 -15.36
CA ALA A 27 -20.01 -0.23 -16.72
C ALA A 27 -20.22 -1.76 -16.81
N SER A 28 -20.17 -2.47 -15.69
CA SER A 28 -20.45 -3.92 -15.61
C SER A 28 -21.93 -4.25 -15.34
N ARG A 29 -22.83 -3.25 -15.46
CA ARG A 29 -24.27 -3.44 -15.33
C ARG A 29 -24.82 -4.34 -16.45
N ASP A 30 -25.81 -5.15 -16.10
CA ASP A 30 -26.64 -5.85 -17.09
C ASP A 30 -27.64 -4.89 -17.77
N ASP A 31 -28.38 -5.41 -18.75
CA ASP A 31 -29.39 -4.62 -19.51
C ASP A 31 -30.46 -3.98 -18.61
N ASP A 32 -30.71 -4.55 -17.44
CA ASP A 32 -31.67 -4.06 -16.45
C ASP A 32 -31.03 -3.05 -15.46
N GLY A 33 -29.73 -2.77 -15.60
CA GLY A 33 -28.99 -1.81 -14.80
C GLY A 33 -28.52 -2.36 -13.44
N TYR A 34 -28.47 -3.67 -13.25
CA TYR A 34 -27.96 -4.32 -12.05
C TYR A 34 -26.49 -4.68 -12.18
N ILE A 35 -25.75 -4.50 -11.09
CA ILE A 35 -24.39 -4.99 -10.92
C ILE A 35 -24.48 -6.32 -10.18
N GLY A 36 -24.20 -7.44 -10.86
CA GLY A 36 -24.34 -8.79 -10.32
C GLY A 36 -23.04 -9.35 -9.74
N SER A 37 -23.18 -10.23 -8.74
CA SER A 37 -22.12 -11.17 -8.40
C SER A 37 -22.02 -12.27 -9.48
N GLY A 38 -20.90 -13.00 -9.51
CA GLY A 38 -20.85 -14.26 -10.25
C GLY A 38 -21.91 -15.25 -9.75
N THR A 39 -22.28 -16.22 -10.59
CA THR A 39 -23.14 -17.31 -10.17
C THR A 39 -22.37 -18.25 -9.23
N GLU A 40 -22.92 -18.49 -8.05
CA GLU A 40 -22.34 -19.41 -7.06
C GLU A 40 -23.28 -20.60 -6.85
N ARG A 41 -22.74 -21.81 -6.82
CA ARG A 41 -23.49 -23.04 -6.56
C ARG A 41 -23.54 -23.36 -5.09
N TYR A 42 -24.75 -23.67 -4.57
CA TYR A 42 -24.99 -24.08 -3.20
C TYR A 42 -25.67 -25.43 -3.17
N ALA A 43 -25.20 -26.30 -2.28
CA ALA A 43 -25.81 -27.62 -2.08
C ALA A 43 -25.88 -27.95 -0.59
N THR A 44 -27.02 -28.46 -0.13
CA THR A 44 -27.22 -28.96 1.22
C THR A 44 -27.99 -30.28 1.22
N SER A 45 -27.65 -31.18 2.13
CA SER A 45 -28.44 -32.38 2.41
C SER A 45 -29.67 -32.09 3.28
N GLY A 46 -29.77 -30.86 3.81
CA GLY A 46 -30.95 -30.37 4.54
C GLY A 46 -32.12 -29.99 3.62
N TYR A 47 -33.18 -29.48 4.23
CA TYR A 47 -34.41 -29.04 3.53
C TYR A 47 -34.34 -27.59 3.06
N ALA A 48 -33.47 -26.77 3.66
CA ALA A 48 -33.37 -25.35 3.32
C ALA A 48 -31.93 -24.81 3.38
N LEU A 49 -31.68 -23.82 2.53
CA LEU A 49 -30.57 -22.89 2.64
C LEU A 49 -31.10 -21.59 3.24
N THR A 50 -30.46 -21.07 4.27
CA THR A 50 -30.89 -19.84 4.97
C THR A 50 -29.76 -18.81 4.98
N SER A 51 -30.08 -17.54 4.74
CA SER A 51 -29.13 -16.48 4.99
C SER A 51 -28.97 -16.19 6.50
N PRO A 52 -27.83 -15.62 6.95
CA PRO A 52 -27.80 -14.92 8.22
C PRO A 52 -28.88 -13.82 8.27
N SER A 53 -29.33 -13.45 9.48
CA SER A 53 -30.26 -12.33 9.63
C SER A 53 -29.66 -11.05 9.07
N LEU A 54 -30.34 -10.45 8.10
CA LEU A 54 -30.02 -9.15 7.51
C LEU A 54 -30.75 -8.07 8.29
N ARG A 55 -30.05 -7.40 9.21
CA ARG A 55 -30.61 -6.24 9.93
C ARG A 55 -30.36 -4.98 9.11
N LEU A 56 -31.44 -4.38 8.64
CA LEU A 56 -31.43 -3.11 7.92
C LEU A 56 -31.99 -2.03 8.82
N ASP A 57 -31.11 -1.22 9.40
CA ASP A 57 -31.49 -0.05 10.20
C ASP A 57 -31.32 1.22 9.34
N LEU A 58 -32.43 1.66 8.76
CA LEU A 58 -32.47 2.85 7.88
C LEU A 58 -32.87 4.12 8.66
N GLY A 59 -33.03 4.03 10.00
CA GLY A 59 -33.66 5.05 10.83
C GLY A 59 -32.88 6.34 11.03
N ASN A 60 -31.55 6.39 10.79
CA ASN A 60 -30.74 7.55 11.14
C ASN A 60 -30.31 8.44 9.95
N LEU A 61 -30.61 8.09 8.72
CA LEU A 61 -30.22 8.89 7.54
C LEU A 61 -31.27 9.94 7.15
N SER A 62 -32.51 9.79 7.60
CA SER A 62 -33.61 10.73 7.31
C SER A 62 -33.45 12.11 7.95
N SER A 63 -32.58 12.28 8.96
CA SER A 63 -32.37 13.57 9.62
C SER A 63 -31.48 14.54 8.83
N THR A 64 -30.83 14.09 7.77
CA THR A 64 -29.89 14.90 6.96
C THR A 64 -30.44 15.30 5.58
N GLY A 65 -31.72 14.97 5.27
CA GLY A 65 -32.30 15.26 3.95
C GLY A 65 -31.73 14.39 2.82
N ALA A 66 -30.96 13.37 3.15
CA ALA A 66 -30.51 12.36 2.19
C ALA A 66 -31.67 11.39 1.86
N PRO A 67 -31.79 10.90 0.60
CA PRO A 67 -32.77 9.89 0.25
C PRO A 67 -32.55 8.64 1.11
N ALA A 68 -33.66 7.96 1.49
CA ALA A 68 -33.55 6.71 2.24
C ALA A 68 -32.79 5.68 1.41
N LEU A 69 -31.99 4.82 2.05
CA LEU A 69 -31.25 3.77 1.33
C LEU A 69 -32.19 2.83 0.54
N SER A 70 -33.43 2.63 1.03
CA SER A 70 -34.47 1.90 0.31
C SER A 70 -34.84 2.53 -1.04
N ASP A 71 -34.73 3.88 -1.17
CA ASP A 71 -35.05 4.59 -2.41
C ASP A 71 -33.88 4.58 -3.39
N VAL A 72 -32.71 4.11 -2.93
CA VAL A 72 -31.43 4.22 -3.65
C VAL A 72 -30.84 2.86 -4.02
N VAL A 73 -31.30 1.76 -3.39
CA VAL A 73 -30.73 0.43 -3.58
C VAL A 73 -31.83 -0.61 -3.77
N SER A 74 -31.89 -1.20 -4.96
CA SER A 74 -32.74 -2.36 -5.25
C SER A 74 -31.87 -3.60 -5.31
N VAL A 75 -32.27 -4.68 -4.65
CA VAL A 75 -31.58 -5.97 -4.67
C VAL A 75 -32.38 -6.96 -5.48
N ARG A 76 -31.68 -7.67 -6.37
CA ARG A 76 -32.25 -8.77 -7.15
C ARG A 76 -31.50 -10.07 -6.84
N LEU A 77 -32.26 -11.13 -6.55
CA LEU A 77 -31.71 -12.46 -6.37
C LEU A 77 -32.28 -13.37 -7.46
N ARG A 78 -31.41 -14.06 -8.16
CA ARG A 78 -31.76 -15.13 -9.11
C ARG A 78 -31.33 -16.48 -8.55
N VAL A 79 -32.25 -17.43 -8.51
CA VAL A 79 -32.00 -18.79 -8.03
C VAL A 79 -32.43 -19.78 -9.11
N ASN A 80 -31.52 -20.64 -9.50
CA ASN A 80 -31.73 -21.63 -10.56
C ASN A 80 -31.54 -23.04 -10.00
N PRO A 81 -32.51 -23.96 -10.10
CA PRO A 81 -32.29 -25.35 -9.72
C PRO A 81 -31.22 -26.00 -10.59
N VAL A 82 -30.26 -26.71 -9.96
CA VAL A 82 -29.23 -27.47 -10.69
C VAL A 82 -29.83 -28.76 -11.28
N VAL A 83 -30.85 -29.32 -10.60
CA VAL A 83 -31.51 -30.55 -11.07
C VAL A 83 -32.60 -30.19 -12.10
N PRO A 84 -32.50 -30.70 -13.35
CA PRO A 84 -33.51 -30.42 -14.37
C PRO A 84 -34.92 -30.85 -13.93
N GLY A 85 -35.89 -29.95 -14.11
CA GLY A 85 -37.29 -30.20 -13.74
C GLY A 85 -37.61 -30.00 -12.25
N ALA A 86 -36.63 -29.76 -11.39
CA ALA A 86 -36.91 -29.43 -10.00
C ALA A 86 -37.60 -28.07 -9.90
N GLN A 87 -38.54 -27.97 -8.98
CA GLN A 87 -39.21 -26.71 -8.65
C GLN A 87 -38.58 -26.13 -7.37
N THR A 88 -38.14 -24.89 -7.47
CA THR A 88 -37.49 -24.19 -6.35
C THR A 88 -38.42 -23.14 -5.79
N PHE A 89 -38.41 -23.03 -4.47
CA PHE A 89 -39.05 -21.96 -3.71
C PHE A 89 -37.95 -21.02 -3.17
N VAL A 90 -38.16 -19.74 -3.32
CA VAL A 90 -37.32 -18.68 -2.73
C VAL A 90 -38.24 -17.70 -2.01
N GLY A 91 -37.96 -17.44 -0.76
CA GLY A 91 -38.77 -16.51 0.03
C GLY A 91 -37.94 -15.68 1.00
N ILE A 92 -38.38 -14.48 1.27
CA ILE A 92 -37.84 -13.59 2.29
C ILE A 92 -38.97 -13.27 3.28
N GLY A 93 -38.67 -13.46 4.55
CA GLY A 93 -39.61 -13.21 5.62
C GLY A 93 -38.93 -12.61 6.85
N ASP A 94 -39.76 -12.17 7.81
CA ASP A 94 -39.28 -11.73 9.12
C ASP A 94 -38.45 -12.84 9.78
N THR A 95 -37.29 -12.49 10.32
CA THR A 95 -36.33 -13.46 10.89
C THR A 95 -36.98 -14.31 12.01
N ALA A 96 -37.82 -13.72 12.87
CA ALA A 96 -38.45 -14.45 13.96
C ALA A 96 -39.54 -15.40 13.44
N ALA A 97 -40.27 -15.04 12.41
CA ALA A 97 -41.28 -15.89 11.77
C ALA A 97 -40.60 -17.05 11.02
N VAL A 98 -39.55 -16.77 10.26
CA VAL A 98 -38.76 -17.79 9.53
C VAL A 98 -38.10 -18.78 10.51
N THR A 99 -37.50 -18.30 11.59
CA THR A 99 -36.89 -19.14 12.63
C THR A 99 -37.92 -20.09 13.25
N ARG A 100 -39.12 -19.61 13.50
CA ARG A 100 -40.23 -20.43 14.05
C ARG A 100 -40.73 -21.48 13.04
N TYR A 101 -40.81 -21.12 11.76
CA TYR A 101 -41.20 -22.05 10.68
C TYR A 101 -40.17 -23.17 10.52
N LEU A 102 -38.89 -22.83 10.58
CA LEU A 102 -37.75 -23.78 10.42
C LEU A 102 -37.32 -24.44 11.74
N ASP A 103 -38.12 -24.26 12.84
CA ASP A 103 -37.81 -24.91 14.10
C ASP A 103 -37.74 -26.43 13.94
N GLN A 104 -36.60 -27.03 14.36
CA GLN A 104 -36.27 -28.43 14.23
C GLN A 104 -36.18 -28.98 12.79
N VAL A 105 -36.16 -28.10 11.79
CA VAL A 105 -35.94 -28.48 10.39
C VAL A 105 -34.42 -28.50 10.12
N PRO A 106 -33.86 -29.56 9.47
CA PRO A 106 -32.48 -29.54 9.02
C PRO A 106 -32.21 -28.48 7.95
N VAL A 107 -31.41 -27.46 8.30
CA VAL A 107 -31.09 -26.33 7.43
C VAL A 107 -29.58 -26.11 7.35
N SER A 108 -29.12 -25.46 6.30
CA SER A 108 -27.73 -25.00 6.15
C SER A 108 -27.68 -23.50 5.96
N ALA A 109 -26.80 -22.83 6.73
CA ALA A 109 -26.60 -21.38 6.57
C ALA A 109 -25.69 -21.09 5.39
N ILE A 110 -26.11 -20.15 4.53
CA ILE A 110 -25.31 -19.57 3.48
C ILE A 110 -24.27 -18.67 4.15
N ALA A 111 -22.98 -18.97 3.97
CA ALA A 111 -21.92 -18.11 4.49
C ALA A 111 -21.96 -16.75 3.78
N THR A 112 -21.91 -15.65 4.56
CA THR A 112 -21.79 -14.29 4.00
C THR A 112 -20.54 -14.20 3.14
N PRO A 113 -20.56 -13.59 1.94
CA PRO A 113 -19.37 -13.33 1.16
C PRO A 113 -18.35 -12.54 1.99
N GLY A 114 -17.23 -13.16 2.36
CA GLY A 114 -16.16 -12.54 3.17
C GLY A 114 -15.95 -13.06 4.59
N GLY A 115 -16.84 -13.90 5.17
CA GLY A 115 -16.80 -14.31 6.59
C GLY A 115 -16.43 -15.76 6.89
N GLY A 116 -16.08 -16.62 5.93
CA GLY A 116 -15.72 -18.01 6.14
C GLY A 116 -14.24 -18.31 5.92
N PRO A 117 -13.69 -19.44 6.43
CA PRO A 117 -12.35 -19.86 6.08
C PRO A 117 -12.25 -19.99 4.56
N ARG A 118 -11.28 -19.26 3.98
CA ARG A 118 -11.00 -19.30 2.54
C ARG A 118 -10.62 -20.73 2.18
N ALA A 119 -11.46 -21.42 1.44
CA ALA A 119 -11.05 -22.61 0.72
C ALA A 119 -9.97 -22.17 -0.30
N THR A 120 -8.73 -22.56 -0.03
CA THR A 120 -7.56 -22.31 -0.89
C THR A 120 -7.51 -23.26 -2.07
N ASP A 121 -8.64 -23.89 -2.41
CA ASP A 121 -8.69 -24.85 -3.51
C ASP A 121 -9.46 -24.26 -4.68
N ARG A 122 -8.75 -24.16 -5.78
CA ARG A 122 -9.19 -23.67 -7.10
C ARG A 122 -9.86 -24.81 -7.87
N SER A 123 -10.82 -25.46 -7.26
CA SER A 123 -11.74 -26.34 -7.96
C SER A 123 -13.05 -25.60 -8.15
N ASP A 124 -13.54 -25.56 -9.38
CA ASP A 124 -14.86 -25.04 -9.82
C ASP A 124 -16.04 -25.78 -9.13
N ASP A 125 -15.78 -26.58 -8.12
CA ASP A 125 -16.77 -27.33 -7.38
C ASP A 125 -17.27 -26.51 -6.20
N ALA A 126 -18.46 -26.01 -6.41
CA ALA A 126 -19.53 -25.66 -5.48
C ALA A 126 -19.18 -25.68 -3.97
N ARG A 127 -19.69 -24.73 -3.22
CA ARG A 127 -19.87 -24.86 -1.77
C ARG A 127 -20.83 -26.04 -1.46
N VAL A 128 -20.41 -27.25 -1.86
CA VAL A 128 -21.10 -28.52 -1.69
C VAL A 128 -20.82 -29.02 -0.29
N GLY A 129 -21.89 -29.39 0.44
CA GLY A 129 -21.76 -30.00 1.76
C GLY A 129 -21.68 -28.96 2.90
N LEU A 130 -22.45 -27.89 2.81
CA LEU A 130 -22.63 -26.98 3.93
C LEU A 130 -23.10 -27.75 5.20
N PRO A 131 -22.55 -27.45 6.39
CA PRO A 131 -22.94 -28.11 7.62
C PRO A 131 -24.43 -27.91 7.85
N VAL A 132 -25.12 -29.02 8.12
CA VAL A 132 -26.57 -29.01 8.43
C VAL A 132 -26.76 -28.88 9.92
N SER A 133 -27.64 -27.96 10.32
CA SER A 133 -28.06 -27.76 11.70
C SER A 133 -29.58 -27.91 11.80
N GLY A 134 -30.10 -28.29 12.96
CA GLY A 134 -31.53 -28.51 13.22
C GLY A 134 -31.82 -29.94 13.64
N GLY A 135 -33.15 -30.26 13.75
CA GLY A 135 -33.62 -31.60 14.11
C GLY A 135 -33.87 -32.49 12.90
N ASP A 136 -34.91 -33.32 12.98
CA ASP A 136 -35.30 -34.26 11.91
C ASP A 136 -36.67 -33.96 11.28
N ARG A 137 -37.27 -32.86 11.63
CA ARG A 137 -38.61 -32.50 11.17
C ARG A 137 -38.62 -32.10 9.72
N ALA A 138 -39.49 -32.69 8.90
CA ALA A 138 -39.79 -32.20 7.57
C ALA A 138 -40.60 -30.91 7.65
N PRO A 139 -40.27 -29.86 6.85
CA PRO A 139 -41.03 -28.63 6.84
C PRO A 139 -42.41 -28.82 6.20
N ALA A 140 -43.36 -28.01 6.58
CA ALA A 140 -44.57 -27.84 5.79
C ALA A 140 -44.25 -27.18 4.46
N GLY A 141 -45.06 -27.37 3.41
CA GLY A 141 -44.84 -26.79 2.10
C GLY A 141 -44.63 -25.28 2.18
N PRO A 142 -43.48 -24.74 1.67
CA PRO A 142 -43.16 -23.33 1.87
C PRO A 142 -44.15 -22.38 1.18
N GLY A 143 -44.68 -22.75 0.03
CA GLY A 143 -45.65 -21.92 -0.73
C GLY A 143 -47.03 -21.77 -0.07
N SER A 144 -47.33 -22.56 0.97
CA SER A 144 -48.61 -22.47 1.70
C SER A 144 -48.53 -21.65 2.99
N GLN A 145 -47.37 -21.01 3.27
CA GLN A 145 -47.13 -20.24 4.47
C GLN A 145 -47.33 -18.74 4.25
N ASP A 146 -48.05 -18.07 5.13
CA ASP A 146 -48.33 -16.60 5.07
C ASP A 146 -47.21 -15.75 5.72
N LEU A 147 -46.04 -16.33 5.95
CA LEU A 147 -44.92 -15.64 6.62
C LEU A 147 -43.98 -14.90 5.64
N TRP A 148 -44.17 -15.09 4.36
CA TRP A 148 -43.29 -14.52 3.34
C TRP A 148 -43.70 -13.12 2.93
N THR A 149 -42.79 -12.15 3.07
CA THR A 149 -43.03 -10.78 2.58
C THR A 149 -42.96 -10.76 1.07
N ILE A 150 -42.00 -11.50 0.50
CA ILE A 150 -41.87 -11.73 -0.94
C ILE A 150 -41.46 -13.19 -1.14
N SER A 151 -42.07 -13.86 -2.11
CA SER A 151 -41.68 -15.20 -2.51
C SER A 151 -41.89 -15.45 -3.99
N SER A 152 -41.09 -16.37 -4.53
CA SER A 152 -41.21 -16.91 -5.90
C SER A 152 -41.03 -18.42 -5.86
N HIS A 153 -41.82 -19.17 -6.63
CA HIS A 153 -41.68 -20.62 -6.70
C HIS A 153 -42.06 -21.14 -8.12
N GLY A 154 -41.46 -22.22 -8.50
CA GLY A 154 -41.73 -22.85 -9.78
C GLY A 154 -40.57 -23.57 -10.37
N ALA A 155 -40.75 -24.02 -11.61
CA ALA A 155 -39.69 -24.63 -12.43
C ALA A 155 -38.82 -23.54 -13.09
N GLY A 156 -37.52 -23.81 -13.23
CA GLY A 156 -36.58 -22.88 -13.82
C GLY A 156 -36.14 -21.75 -12.87
N THR A 157 -35.62 -20.65 -13.42
CA THR A 157 -35.05 -19.54 -12.65
C THR A 157 -36.14 -18.81 -11.86
N GLN A 158 -35.97 -18.75 -10.56
CA GLN A 158 -36.79 -17.93 -9.67
C GLN A 158 -36.08 -16.60 -9.46
N GLU A 159 -36.80 -15.49 -9.59
CA GLU A 159 -36.27 -14.15 -9.42
C GLU A 159 -37.06 -13.42 -8.32
N LEU A 160 -36.33 -12.85 -7.35
CA LEU A 160 -36.86 -11.91 -6.39
C LEU A 160 -36.15 -10.56 -6.57
N ALA A 161 -36.92 -9.54 -6.89
CA ALA A 161 -36.48 -8.16 -6.87
C ALA A 161 -37.26 -7.43 -5.78
N MET A 162 -36.56 -6.77 -4.87
CA MET A 162 -37.19 -6.06 -3.80
C MET A 162 -36.41 -4.82 -3.37
N ASP A 163 -37.16 -3.83 -2.97
CA ASP A 163 -36.68 -2.70 -2.20
C ASP A 163 -36.80 -3.10 -0.72
N LEU A 164 -35.66 -3.19 -0.04
CA LEU A 164 -35.60 -3.72 1.34
C LEU A 164 -36.06 -2.65 2.34
N PRO A 165 -37.25 -2.79 2.99
CA PRO A 165 -37.63 -1.92 4.08
C PRO A 165 -36.78 -2.21 5.34
N SER A 166 -36.80 -1.26 6.31
CA SER A 166 -36.17 -1.49 7.61
C SER A 166 -36.75 -2.73 8.29
N GLY A 167 -35.92 -3.58 8.87
CA GLY A 167 -36.33 -4.79 9.54
C GLY A 167 -35.24 -5.85 9.62
N ASP A 168 -35.58 -6.95 10.28
CA ASP A 168 -34.74 -8.15 10.37
C ASP A 168 -35.25 -9.22 9.40
N TRP A 169 -34.52 -9.44 8.32
CA TRP A 169 -34.93 -10.29 7.20
C TRP A 169 -34.09 -11.55 7.10
N THR A 170 -34.69 -12.67 6.74
CA THR A 170 -34.00 -13.92 6.42
C THR A 170 -34.49 -14.45 5.08
N LEU A 171 -33.52 -14.72 4.18
CA LEU A 171 -33.74 -15.42 2.93
C LEU A 171 -33.79 -16.92 3.18
N VAL A 172 -34.73 -17.61 2.53
CA VAL A 172 -34.86 -19.07 2.54
C VAL A 172 -34.96 -19.57 1.12
N VAL A 173 -34.17 -20.60 0.80
CA VAL A 173 -34.25 -21.32 -0.48
C VAL A 173 -34.50 -22.79 -0.21
N MET A 174 -35.55 -23.36 -0.82
CA MET A 174 -36.00 -24.73 -0.61
C MET A 174 -36.47 -25.32 -1.94
N ASN A 175 -36.65 -26.64 -1.97
CA ASN A 175 -37.50 -27.22 -3.01
C ASN A 175 -38.95 -26.85 -2.76
N ALA A 176 -39.72 -26.57 -3.80
CA ALA A 176 -41.10 -26.11 -3.67
C ALA A 176 -42.06 -27.17 -3.03
N ASP A 177 -41.72 -28.45 -3.15
CA ASP A 177 -42.40 -29.58 -2.53
C ASP A 177 -41.94 -29.87 -1.08
N GLY A 178 -40.96 -29.08 -0.57
CA GLY A 178 -40.39 -29.30 0.76
C GLY A 178 -39.49 -30.54 0.83
N SER A 179 -39.00 -31.05 -0.27
CA SER A 179 -38.08 -32.19 -0.32
C SER A 179 -36.61 -31.79 -0.07
N ARG A 180 -35.75 -32.80 0.14
CA ARG A 180 -34.28 -32.67 0.21
C ARG A 180 -33.59 -33.69 -0.69
N PRO A 181 -32.37 -33.47 -1.20
CA PRO A 181 -31.47 -32.31 -0.93
C PRO A 181 -31.85 -31.08 -1.77
N VAL A 182 -31.33 -29.89 -1.38
CA VAL A 182 -31.49 -28.65 -2.14
C VAL A 182 -30.19 -28.33 -2.88
N TRP A 183 -30.28 -28.20 -4.21
CA TRP A 183 -29.16 -27.88 -5.08
C TRP A 183 -29.54 -26.75 -6.04
N VAL A 184 -28.89 -25.59 -5.85
CA VAL A 184 -29.22 -24.37 -6.59
C VAL A 184 -27.99 -23.57 -6.97
N ASP A 185 -28.07 -22.90 -8.11
CA ASP A 185 -27.16 -21.85 -8.54
C ASP A 185 -27.81 -20.50 -8.17
N MET A 186 -27.08 -19.66 -7.44
CA MET A 186 -27.57 -18.37 -6.96
C MET A 186 -26.72 -17.24 -7.50
N GLN A 187 -27.37 -16.14 -7.86
CA GLN A 187 -26.75 -14.90 -8.28
C GLN A 187 -27.43 -13.73 -7.57
N ALA A 188 -26.67 -12.92 -6.85
CA ALA A 188 -27.17 -11.68 -6.25
C ALA A 188 -26.76 -10.48 -7.12
N ALA A 189 -27.64 -9.51 -7.27
CA ALA A 189 -27.36 -8.30 -8.01
C ALA A 189 -27.96 -7.09 -7.30
N VAL A 190 -27.29 -5.94 -7.44
CA VAL A 190 -27.68 -4.69 -6.80
C VAL A 190 -27.79 -3.60 -7.86
N ARG A 191 -28.84 -2.81 -7.80
CA ARG A 191 -29.03 -1.64 -8.64
C ARG A 191 -29.07 -0.39 -7.78
N SER A 192 -28.32 0.64 -8.17
CA SER A 192 -28.40 1.96 -7.54
C SER A 192 -28.26 3.05 -8.60
N PRO A 193 -29.19 4.01 -8.67
CA PRO A 193 -29.12 5.13 -9.61
C PRO A 193 -28.02 6.14 -9.26
N VAL A 194 -27.45 6.06 -8.05
CA VAL A 194 -26.48 7.03 -7.53
C VAL A 194 -25.02 6.65 -7.89
N VAL A 195 -24.76 5.38 -8.18
CA VAL A 195 -23.40 4.86 -8.39
C VAL A 195 -22.71 5.57 -9.57
N GLY A 196 -23.36 5.69 -10.71
CA GLY A 196 -22.78 6.36 -11.88
C GLY A 196 -22.47 7.85 -11.63
N PRO A 197 -23.45 8.67 -11.22
CA PRO A 197 -23.20 10.08 -10.88
C PRO A 197 -22.14 10.28 -9.79
N LEU A 198 -22.12 9.41 -8.75
CA LEU A 198 -21.11 9.45 -7.70
C LEU A 198 -19.71 9.16 -8.26
N GLY A 199 -19.58 8.09 -9.06
CA GLY A 199 -18.31 7.74 -9.72
C GLY A 199 -17.82 8.86 -10.62
N GLY A 200 -18.68 9.45 -11.42
CA GLY A 200 -18.38 10.59 -12.28
C GLY A 200 -17.97 11.83 -11.49
N GLY A 201 -18.68 12.15 -10.41
CA GLY A 201 -18.35 13.27 -9.52
C GLY A 201 -16.99 13.09 -8.83
N LEU A 202 -16.71 11.90 -8.30
CA LEU A 202 -15.43 11.58 -7.68
C LEU A 202 -14.29 11.68 -8.70
N LEU A 203 -14.48 11.14 -9.90
CA LEU A 203 -13.48 11.19 -10.97
C LEU A 203 -13.18 12.64 -11.38
N ALA A 204 -14.21 13.45 -11.60
CA ALA A 204 -14.05 14.86 -11.95
C ALA A 204 -13.35 15.66 -10.85
N ALA A 205 -13.78 15.49 -9.58
CA ALA A 205 -13.14 16.15 -8.45
C ALA A 205 -11.68 15.70 -8.28
N GLY A 206 -11.40 14.41 -8.50
CA GLY A 206 -10.06 13.85 -8.48
C GLY A 206 -9.15 14.45 -9.56
N LEU A 207 -9.64 14.54 -10.79
CA LEU A 207 -8.89 15.15 -11.91
C LEU A 207 -8.59 16.64 -11.65
N VAL A 208 -9.56 17.41 -11.14
CA VAL A 208 -9.33 18.81 -10.73
C VAL A 208 -8.26 18.89 -9.65
N GLY A 209 -8.32 18.00 -8.64
CA GLY A 209 -7.31 17.89 -7.59
C GLY A 209 -5.90 17.61 -8.15
N LEU A 210 -5.78 16.75 -9.15
CA LEU A 210 -4.50 16.47 -9.83
C LEU A 210 -4.01 17.64 -10.68
N VAL A 211 -4.90 18.24 -11.48
CA VAL A 211 -4.55 19.39 -12.37
C VAL A 211 -4.04 20.58 -11.56
N VAL A 212 -4.58 20.83 -10.37
CA VAL A 212 -4.12 21.91 -9.48
C VAL A 212 -2.97 21.45 -8.58
N GLY A 213 -3.08 20.23 -8.02
CA GLY A 213 -2.14 19.70 -7.03
C GLY A 213 -0.75 19.45 -7.60
N ILE A 214 -0.65 18.82 -8.78
CA ILE A 214 0.65 18.52 -9.40
C ILE A 214 1.48 19.78 -9.69
N PRO A 215 0.96 20.83 -10.35
CA PRO A 215 1.73 22.07 -10.54
C PRO A 215 2.16 22.73 -9.23
N LEU A 216 1.28 22.80 -8.22
CA LEU A 216 1.63 23.37 -6.91
C LEU A 216 2.73 22.56 -6.21
N LEU A 217 2.68 21.24 -6.31
CA LEU A 217 3.70 20.33 -5.77
C LEU A 217 5.04 20.56 -6.48
N LEU A 218 5.05 20.57 -7.82
CA LEU A 218 6.27 20.75 -8.62
C LEU A 218 6.92 22.12 -8.37
N LEU A 219 6.12 23.18 -8.29
CA LEU A 219 6.59 24.53 -7.95
C LEU A 219 7.12 24.60 -6.52
N GLY A 220 6.45 23.94 -5.57
CA GLY A 220 6.89 23.87 -4.18
C GLY A 220 8.21 23.09 -4.02
N ALA A 221 8.35 21.96 -4.71
CA ALA A 221 9.58 21.18 -4.73
C ALA A 221 10.73 21.93 -5.41
N ALA A 222 10.44 22.64 -6.53
CA ALA A 222 11.43 23.49 -7.20
C ALA A 222 11.89 24.66 -6.31
N GLY A 223 10.97 25.24 -5.51
CA GLY A 223 11.32 26.28 -4.52
C GLY A 223 12.30 25.76 -3.49
N LEU A 224 11.94 24.67 -2.80
CA LEU A 224 12.83 24.04 -1.79
C LEU A 224 14.18 23.63 -2.39
N GLY A 225 14.20 23.11 -3.61
CA GLY A 225 15.45 22.70 -4.26
C GLY A 225 16.33 23.86 -4.71
N ARG A 226 15.79 25.09 -4.87
CA ARG A 226 16.60 26.29 -5.17
C ARG A 226 17.31 26.82 -3.94
N ASP A 227 16.71 26.65 -2.76
CA ASP A 227 17.27 27.10 -1.50
C ASP A 227 18.38 26.16 -1.00
N ILE A 228 18.48 24.95 -1.54
CA ILE A 228 19.59 24.03 -1.26
C ILE A 228 20.81 24.51 -2.02
N ALA A 229 21.85 24.93 -1.27
CA ALA A 229 23.11 25.39 -1.87
C ALA A 229 23.70 24.31 -2.80
N PRO A 230 23.96 24.60 -4.05
CA PRO A 230 24.67 23.66 -4.92
C PRO A 230 26.10 23.55 -4.44
N ASP A 231 26.56 22.33 -4.08
CA ASP A 231 27.98 22.05 -3.93
C ASP A 231 28.61 22.13 -5.32
N VAL A 232 28.92 23.35 -5.76
CA VAL A 232 29.83 23.58 -6.87
C VAL A 232 31.24 23.52 -6.27
N PRO A 233 32.07 22.51 -6.59
CA PRO A 233 33.49 22.63 -6.34
C PRO A 233 34.00 23.84 -7.16
N GLY A 234 34.18 24.98 -6.47
CA GLY A 234 34.82 26.12 -7.10
C GLY A 234 36.21 25.72 -7.61
N PRO A 235 36.65 26.23 -8.76
CA PRO A 235 38.03 26.03 -9.17
C PRO A 235 38.94 26.63 -8.11
N HIS A 236 39.65 25.78 -7.35
CA HIS A 236 40.68 26.23 -6.46
C HIS A 236 41.76 26.91 -7.32
N PRO A 237 42.12 28.18 -7.03
CA PRO A 237 43.28 28.77 -7.66
C PRO A 237 44.52 27.98 -7.25
N PRO A 238 45.41 27.63 -8.22
CA PRO A 238 46.62 26.90 -7.93
C PRO A 238 47.54 27.82 -7.10
N GLY A 239 47.88 27.37 -5.88
CA GLY A 239 49.01 27.89 -5.14
C GLY A 239 48.72 28.86 -4.00
N GLN A 240 48.19 28.36 -2.87
CA GLN A 240 48.55 28.94 -1.55
C GLN A 240 48.94 27.83 -0.60
N PRO A 241 50.15 27.87 -0.01
CA PRO A 241 50.56 26.95 1.06
C PRO A 241 49.75 27.21 2.29
N GLY A 242 49.18 26.13 2.86
CA GLY A 242 48.31 26.19 4.00
C GLY A 242 48.90 26.88 5.20
N SER A 243 48.24 27.90 5.72
CA SER A 243 48.49 28.40 7.07
C SER A 243 47.84 27.43 8.06
N MET A 244 48.65 26.78 8.86
CA MET A 244 48.25 26.05 10.06
C MET A 244 47.63 27.03 11.04
N ALA A 245 46.30 27.04 11.16
CA ALA A 245 45.61 27.63 12.26
C ALA A 245 45.27 26.51 13.26
N SER A 246 46.09 26.48 14.31
CA SER A 246 45.86 25.77 15.56
C SER A 246 44.61 26.34 16.29
N GLY A 247 43.68 25.50 16.70
CA GLY A 247 42.70 25.88 17.69
C GLY A 247 41.36 25.19 17.61
N GLY A 248 41.12 24.15 18.42
CA GLY A 248 39.84 23.87 19.08
C GLY A 248 38.75 23.11 18.29
N GLY A 249 38.78 21.81 18.39
CA GLY A 249 37.62 20.96 18.67
C GLY A 249 36.33 21.10 17.81
N GLY A 250 36.40 20.78 16.54
CA GLY A 250 35.24 20.58 15.72
C GLY A 250 35.74 20.18 14.34
N GLU A 251 35.91 18.89 14.14
CA GLU A 251 36.26 18.37 12.81
C GLU A 251 35.13 18.71 11.85
N ARG A 252 35.24 19.83 11.14
CA ARG A 252 34.36 20.15 10.02
C ARG A 252 34.48 18.99 9.05
N LEU A 253 33.36 18.29 8.84
CA LEU A 253 33.21 17.29 7.79
C LEU A 253 33.34 18.04 6.45
N VAL A 254 34.57 18.27 6.00
CA VAL A 254 34.86 18.74 4.65
C VAL A 254 34.54 17.56 3.75
N PRO A 255 33.69 17.71 2.71
CA PRO A 255 33.49 16.65 1.73
C PRO A 255 34.86 16.26 1.17
N PRO A 256 35.27 14.98 1.23
CA PRO A 256 36.56 14.59 0.70
C PRO A 256 36.59 14.87 -0.81
N SER A 257 37.64 15.54 -1.26
CA SER A 257 37.94 15.76 -2.69
C SER A 257 38.33 14.47 -3.43
N TRP A 258 37.96 13.32 -2.89
CA TRP A 258 38.31 12.00 -3.44
C TRP A 258 37.26 11.56 -4.44
N PRO A 259 37.62 11.16 -5.66
CA PRO A 259 36.68 10.57 -6.58
C PRO A 259 36.19 9.25 -6.01
N SER A 260 34.98 9.25 -5.41
CA SER A 260 34.25 8.00 -5.13
C SER A 260 34.08 7.27 -6.47
N PRO A 261 34.33 5.97 -6.56
CA PRO A 261 34.14 5.22 -7.81
C PRO A 261 32.66 5.17 -8.24
N TYR A 262 31.76 5.54 -7.36
CA TYR A 262 30.33 5.66 -7.62
C TYR A 262 29.85 7.06 -7.20
N PRO A 263 29.04 7.74 -8.01
CA PRO A 263 28.71 9.16 -7.83
C PRO A 263 27.66 9.43 -6.73
N VAL A 264 27.57 8.58 -5.75
CA VAL A 264 26.79 8.76 -4.53
C VAL A 264 27.74 8.69 -3.34
N TRP A 265 27.82 9.78 -2.60
CA TRP A 265 28.62 9.87 -1.40
C TRP A 265 27.73 9.59 -0.19
N PHE A 266 28.18 8.69 0.69
CA PHE A 266 27.40 8.20 1.81
C PHE A 266 28.29 8.02 3.04
N GLN A 267 27.95 8.69 4.15
CA GLN A 267 28.72 8.60 5.39
C GLN A 267 27.82 8.45 6.62
N GLY A 268 28.41 7.87 7.66
CA GLY A 268 27.84 7.81 8.99
C GLY A 268 28.88 7.43 10.02
N PHE A 269 29.08 8.26 11.04
CA PHE A 269 30.06 8.05 12.08
C PHE A 269 29.38 7.62 13.36
N LEU A 270 29.84 6.50 13.93
CA LEU A 270 29.37 5.98 15.19
C LEU A 270 29.72 6.93 16.33
N ASP A 271 28.70 7.39 17.06
CA ASP A 271 28.93 8.18 18.28
C ASP A 271 29.56 7.29 19.37
N PRO A 272 30.71 7.68 19.93
CA PRO A 272 31.38 6.90 20.96
C PRO A 272 30.62 6.87 22.31
N ARG A 273 29.62 7.74 22.50
CA ARG A 273 28.88 7.92 23.75
C ARG A 273 27.40 7.63 23.60
N LEU A 274 27.06 6.49 23.02
CA LEU A 274 25.64 6.07 22.88
C LEU A 274 25.03 5.71 24.24
N SER A 275 23.82 6.19 24.47
CA SER A 275 22.98 5.78 25.58
C SER A 275 22.50 4.34 25.41
N ARG A 276 22.51 3.55 26.49
CA ARG A 276 22.12 2.16 26.47
C ARG A 276 20.64 1.93 26.12
N GLY A 277 19.76 2.76 26.68
CA GLY A 277 18.33 2.56 26.62
C GLY A 277 17.59 3.49 25.67
N LEU A 278 18.22 4.56 25.18
CA LEU A 278 17.56 5.56 24.34
C LEU A 278 17.03 4.96 23.03
N TRP A 279 17.71 3.95 22.48
CA TRP A 279 17.28 3.29 21.26
C TRP A 279 15.87 2.68 21.37
N LEU A 280 15.41 2.30 22.57
CA LEU A 280 14.06 1.78 22.79
C LEU A 280 12.97 2.80 22.48
N VAL A 281 13.28 4.09 22.59
CA VAL A 281 12.31 5.19 22.37
C VAL A 281 12.62 6.06 21.16
N LYS A 282 13.79 5.92 20.52
CA LYS A 282 14.19 6.72 19.34
C LYS A 282 13.19 6.62 18.20
N TRP A 283 12.60 5.44 17.97
CA TRP A 283 11.60 5.23 16.93
C TRP A 283 10.31 6.04 17.21
N ILE A 284 9.93 6.22 18.49
CA ILE A 284 8.80 7.09 18.88
C ILE A 284 9.19 8.56 18.67
N LEU A 285 10.39 8.95 19.12
CA LEU A 285 10.90 10.31 18.95
C LEU A 285 11.06 10.68 17.46
N GLY A 286 11.22 9.68 16.58
CA GLY A 286 11.26 9.87 15.12
C GLY A 286 9.89 10.15 14.47
N VAL A 287 8.76 9.96 15.17
CA VAL A 287 7.41 10.10 14.56
C VAL A 287 7.18 11.45 13.87
N PRO A 288 7.58 12.63 14.42
CA PRO A 288 7.43 13.90 13.71
C PRO A 288 8.18 13.92 12.36
N HIS A 289 9.37 13.31 12.31
CA HIS A 289 10.12 13.18 11.04
C HIS A 289 9.41 12.26 10.06
N TYR A 290 8.86 11.12 10.53
CA TYR A 290 8.17 10.17 9.63
C TYR A 290 6.96 10.81 8.96
N LEU A 291 6.19 11.64 9.69
CA LEU A 291 5.05 12.34 9.12
C LEU A 291 5.48 13.32 8.02
N VAL A 292 6.52 14.11 8.28
CA VAL A 292 7.03 15.06 7.27
C VAL A 292 7.68 14.30 6.10
N LEU A 293 8.49 13.29 6.37
CA LEU A 293 9.12 12.47 5.34
C LEU A 293 8.09 11.75 4.46
N ALA A 294 6.98 11.27 5.02
CA ALA A 294 5.91 10.66 4.23
C ALA A 294 5.37 11.63 3.16
N LEU A 295 5.11 12.89 3.54
CA LEU A 295 4.71 13.93 2.59
C LEU A 295 5.79 14.25 1.56
N LEU A 296 7.05 14.32 2.01
CA LEU A 296 8.19 14.58 1.13
C LEU A 296 8.43 13.43 0.14
N TRP A 297 8.23 12.18 0.55
CA TRP A 297 8.35 11.02 -0.34
C TRP A 297 7.29 11.00 -1.43
N VAL A 298 6.06 11.44 -1.14
CA VAL A 298 5.04 11.64 -2.18
C VAL A 298 5.52 12.71 -3.17
N ALA A 299 6.07 13.80 -2.67
CA ALA A 299 6.63 14.85 -3.53
C ALA A 299 7.81 14.34 -4.37
N VAL A 300 8.71 13.54 -3.80
CA VAL A 300 9.81 12.88 -4.51
C VAL A 300 9.30 11.97 -5.62
N LEU A 301 8.26 11.15 -5.35
CA LEU A 301 7.68 10.28 -6.37
C LEU A 301 7.17 11.09 -7.56
N VAL A 302 6.37 12.13 -7.31
CA VAL A 302 5.78 12.96 -8.37
C VAL A 302 6.85 13.76 -9.12
N THR A 303 7.82 14.35 -8.40
CA THR A 303 8.93 15.09 -9.03
C THR A 303 9.85 14.19 -9.84
N SER A 304 10.10 12.95 -9.39
CA SER A 304 10.92 11.98 -10.13
C SER A 304 10.23 11.50 -11.41
N LEU A 305 8.91 11.27 -11.36
CA LEU A 305 8.12 10.96 -12.57
C LEU A 305 8.14 12.12 -13.56
N ALA A 306 7.90 13.34 -13.08
CA ALA A 306 7.95 14.55 -13.92
C ALA A 306 9.36 14.76 -14.48
N ALA A 307 10.40 14.59 -13.66
CA ALA A 307 11.79 14.69 -14.10
C ALA A 307 12.14 13.61 -15.15
N GLY A 308 11.60 12.39 -15.00
CA GLY A 308 11.72 11.33 -15.99
C GLY A 308 11.21 11.77 -17.37
N LEU A 309 10.05 12.42 -17.44
CA LEU A 309 9.51 12.98 -18.68
C LEU A 309 10.41 14.08 -19.24
N VAL A 310 10.94 14.97 -18.39
CA VAL A 310 11.87 16.02 -18.81
C VAL A 310 13.17 15.42 -19.32
N VAL A 311 13.74 14.42 -18.63
CA VAL A 311 14.97 13.73 -19.07
C VAL A 311 14.74 12.98 -20.37
N LEU A 312 13.59 12.37 -20.59
CA LEU A 312 13.23 11.69 -21.82
C LEU A 312 13.32 12.62 -23.05
N VAL A 313 12.96 13.89 -22.87
CA VAL A 313 12.99 14.89 -23.95
C VAL A 313 14.35 15.62 -24.02
N THR A 314 14.91 16.03 -22.88
CA THR A 314 16.05 16.95 -22.80
C THR A 314 17.38 16.29 -22.48
N GLY A 315 17.37 15.06 -21.95
CA GLY A 315 18.56 14.39 -21.41
C GLY A 315 19.11 15.03 -20.13
N ARG A 316 18.34 15.93 -19.48
CA ARG A 316 18.80 16.67 -18.29
C ARG A 316 17.77 16.61 -17.18
N TYR A 317 18.23 16.32 -15.97
CA TYR A 317 17.40 16.42 -14.78
C TYR A 317 17.28 17.90 -14.34
N PRO A 318 16.09 18.45 -14.04
CA PRO A 318 15.98 19.83 -13.53
C PRO A 318 16.74 19.98 -12.20
N ARG A 319 17.66 20.95 -12.13
CA ARG A 319 18.57 21.10 -10.97
C ARG A 319 17.83 21.25 -9.65
N ALA A 320 16.77 22.07 -9.62
CA ALA A 320 16.01 22.28 -8.38
C ALA A 320 15.30 21.00 -7.90
N TRP A 321 14.73 20.19 -8.81
CA TRP A 321 14.13 18.92 -8.45
C TRP A 321 15.18 17.87 -8.05
N PHE A 322 16.34 17.89 -8.69
CA PHE A 322 17.46 17.05 -8.31
C PHE A 322 17.92 17.36 -6.87
N ALA A 323 18.20 18.64 -6.57
CA ALA A 323 18.60 19.09 -5.24
C ALA A 323 17.54 18.76 -4.17
N PHE A 324 16.26 18.97 -4.49
CA PHE A 324 15.16 18.59 -3.62
C PHE A 324 15.16 17.08 -3.31
N THR A 325 15.28 16.23 -4.33
CA THR A 325 15.27 14.77 -4.16
C THR A 325 16.46 14.29 -3.35
N VAL A 326 17.66 14.82 -3.62
CA VAL A 326 18.88 14.52 -2.83
C VAL A 326 18.72 14.99 -1.39
N GLY A 327 18.17 16.18 -1.16
CA GLY A 327 17.87 16.70 0.18
C GLY A 327 16.92 15.78 0.98
N VAL A 328 15.87 15.25 0.33
CA VAL A 328 14.97 14.30 0.98
C VAL A 328 15.66 12.98 1.31
N LEU A 329 16.49 12.44 0.40
CA LEU A 329 17.30 11.24 0.67
C LEU A 329 18.26 11.46 1.84
N ARG A 330 18.92 12.63 1.89
CA ARG A 330 19.82 13.06 2.97
C ARG A 330 19.09 13.12 4.31
N TRP A 331 17.93 13.77 4.37
CA TRP A 331 17.13 13.83 5.59
C TRP A 331 16.64 12.45 6.02
N ASN A 332 16.12 11.65 5.07
CA ASN A 332 15.71 10.28 5.34
C ASN A 332 16.86 9.44 5.93
N TRP A 333 18.09 9.60 5.41
CA TRP A 333 19.27 8.93 5.95
C TRP A 333 19.56 9.36 7.38
N ARG A 334 19.55 10.65 7.70
CA ARG A 334 19.77 11.14 9.06
C ARG A 334 18.75 10.57 10.04
N VAL A 335 17.49 10.53 9.67
CA VAL A 335 16.43 9.95 10.50
C VAL A 335 16.62 8.44 10.67
N GLY A 336 16.94 7.73 9.60
CA GLY A 336 17.26 6.31 9.66
C GLY A 336 18.48 6.01 10.53
N PHE A 337 19.53 6.81 10.41
CA PHE A 337 20.75 6.70 11.20
C PHE A 337 20.50 6.86 12.70
N TYR A 338 19.57 7.76 13.07
CA TYR A 338 19.13 7.98 14.44
C TYR A 338 18.23 6.86 14.96
N ALA A 339 17.17 6.51 14.23
CA ALA A 339 16.01 5.86 14.80
C ALA A 339 15.91 4.35 14.54
N TYR A 340 16.21 3.87 13.31
CA TYR A 340 15.82 2.51 12.94
C TYR A 340 16.77 1.77 11.99
N SER A 341 17.69 2.44 11.29
CA SER A 341 18.52 1.75 10.29
C SER A 341 19.98 1.57 10.68
N ALA A 342 20.49 2.32 11.68
CA ALA A 342 21.86 2.19 12.16
C ALA A 342 22.02 2.41 13.67
N LEU A 343 21.16 3.20 14.33
CA LEU A 343 21.26 3.62 15.73
C LEU A 343 22.63 4.26 16.08
N GLY A 344 23.25 4.94 15.10
CA GLY A 344 24.64 5.38 15.18
C GLY A 344 24.88 6.60 16.05
N THR A 345 23.86 7.36 16.44
CA THR A 345 23.97 8.58 17.26
C THR A 345 22.77 8.79 18.15
N ASP A 346 22.97 9.50 19.28
CA ASP A 346 21.89 9.96 20.17
C ASP A 346 21.45 11.40 19.86
N ARG A 347 22.14 12.09 18.95
CA ARG A 347 21.75 13.44 18.50
C ARG A 347 20.47 13.37 17.69
N TYR A 348 19.48 14.21 18.05
CA TYR A 348 18.22 14.31 17.32
C TYR A 348 18.46 14.87 15.91
N PRO A 349 17.86 14.30 14.85
CA PRO A 349 18.09 14.77 13.47
C PRO A 349 17.55 16.18 13.26
N PRO A 350 18.22 17.05 12.48
CA PRO A 350 17.69 18.35 12.12
C PRO A 350 16.57 18.21 11.07
N PHE A 351 15.56 19.09 11.13
CA PHE A 351 14.51 19.25 10.14
C PHE A 351 15.02 20.09 8.95
N SER A 352 15.93 19.53 8.15
CA SER A 352 16.58 20.25 7.05
C SER A 352 16.89 19.32 5.89
N LEU A 353 16.68 19.84 4.67
CA LEU A 353 17.12 19.20 3.42
C LEU A 353 18.58 19.51 3.10
N ASP A 354 19.13 20.59 3.67
CA ASP A 354 20.52 21.00 3.48
C ASP A 354 21.50 20.15 4.28
N HIS A 355 22.79 20.31 3.96
CA HIS A 355 23.86 19.80 4.82
C HIS A 355 23.77 20.41 6.22
N ALA A 356 24.03 19.61 7.23
CA ALA A 356 24.00 20.02 8.63
C ALA A 356 25.18 19.40 9.39
N ASP A 357 25.55 20.01 10.51
CA ASP A 357 26.51 19.40 11.44
C ASP A 357 25.86 18.19 12.13
N TYR A 358 25.91 17.06 11.44
CA TYR A 358 25.30 15.79 11.88
C TYR A 358 26.20 14.62 11.48
N PRO A 359 26.34 13.56 12.29
CA PRO A 359 27.26 12.45 12.02
C PRO A 359 26.87 11.56 10.82
N ALA A 360 25.73 11.80 10.20
CA ALA A 360 25.30 11.10 8.98
C ALA A 360 24.96 12.10 7.90
N ASP A 361 25.47 11.86 6.68
CA ASP A 361 25.17 12.69 5.52
C ASP A 361 25.18 11.88 4.22
N LEU A 362 24.53 12.43 3.19
CA LEU A 362 24.41 11.84 1.88
C LEU A 362 24.46 12.93 0.82
N ASP A 363 25.19 12.68 -0.26
CA ASP A 363 25.15 13.53 -1.43
C ASP A 363 25.24 12.71 -2.73
N VAL A 364 24.77 13.30 -3.84
CA VAL A 364 24.77 12.70 -5.16
C VAL A 364 25.31 13.71 -6.15
N ALA A 365 26.35 13.34 -6.88
CA ALA A 365 26.92 14.23 -7.91
C ALA A 365 25.88 14.51 -9.00
N TYR A 366 25.69 15.79 -9.35
CA TYR A 366 24.75 16.15 -10.41
C TYR A 366 25.23 15.61 -11.78
N PRO A 367 24.39 14.88 -12.54
CA PRO A 367 24.79 14.33 -13.84
C PRO A 367 24.86 15.44 -14.89
N GLY A 368 25.91 15.44 -15.70
CA GLY A 368 25.99 16.38 -16.83
C GLY A 368 24.93 16.08 -17.89
N ARG A 369 24.70 14.82 -18.18
CA ARG A 369 23.67 14.31 -19.11
C ARG A 369 23.21 12.92 -18.68
N LEU A 370 21.92 12.64 -18.88
CA LEU A 370 21.29 11.34 -18.65
C LEU A 370 20.83 10.76 -19.99
N SER A 371 20.78 9.43 -20.06
CA SER A 371 20.34 8.71 -21.25
C SER A 371 18.82 8.73 -21.37
N HIS A 372 18.31 9.15 -22.54
CA HIS A 372 16.89 9.16 -22.84
C HIS A 372 16.25 7.75 -22.75
N GLY A 373 16.93 6.73 -23.27
CA GLY A 373 16.39 5.35 -23.28
C GLY A 373 16.42 4.67 -21.92
N LEU A 374 17.44 4.92 -21.10
CA LEU A 374 17.56 4.31 -19.79
C LEU A 374 16.43 4.74 -18.84
N VAL A 375 15.92 5.95 -18.98
CA VAL A 375 14.79 6.44 -18.16
C VAL A 375 13.58 5.49 -18.20
N LEU A 376 13.32 4.85 -19.33
CA LEU A 376 12.17 3.96 -19.51
C LEU A 376 12.33 2.59 -18.83
N VAL A 377 13.58 2.10 -18.72
CA VAL A 377 13.82 0.71 -18.33
C VAL A 377 14.60 0.56 -17.02
N LYS A 378 15.39 1.56 -16.60
CA LYS A 378 16.33 1.38 -15.49
C LYS A 378 15.64 1.22 -14.14
N TRP A 379 14.56 1.95 -13.87
CA TRP A 379 13.91 2.03 -12.57
C TRP A 379 13.12 0.75 -12.19
N TRP A 380 12.71 -0.04 -13.17
CA TRP A 380 11.96 -1.28 -12.92
C TRP A 380 12.68 -2.53 -13.46
N LEU A 381 13.18 -2.52 -14.71
CA LEU A 381 13.78 -3.70 -15.31
C LEU A 381 15.24 -3.87 -14.88
N LEU A 382 16.09 -2.85 -15.08
CA LEU A 382 17.51 -2.95 -14.74
C LEU A 382 17.74 -2.93 -13.23
N ALA A 383 16.88 -2.23 -12.47
CA ALA A 383 16.95 -2.22 -11.02
C ALA A 383 16.42 -3.51 -10.37
N LEU A 384 15.69 -4.38 -11.10
CA LEU A 384 15.02 -5.57 -10.56
C LEU A 384 15.93 -6.43 -9.67
N PRO A 385 17.17 -6.81 -10.04
CA PRO A 385 18.04 -7.61 -9.17
C PRO A 385 18.36 -6.91 -7.86
N HIS A 386 18.60 -5.59 -7.91
CA HIS A 386 18.86 -4.79 -6.71
C HIS A 386 17.59 -4.61 -5.86
N LEU A 387 16.42 -4.42 -6.49
CA LEU A 387 15.16 -4.27 -5.78
C LEU A 387 14.78 -5.55 -5.01
N ILE A 388 15.07 -6.73 -5.57
CA ILE A 388 14.90 -8.01 -4.86
C ILE A 388 15.79 -8.04 -3.62
N ILE A 389 17.07 -7.69 -3.74
CA ILE A 389 18.00 -7.66 -2.62
C ILE A 389 17.57 -6.62 -1.57
N VAL A 390 17.24 -5.40 -2.00
CA VAL A 390 16.76 -4.36 -1.09
C VAL A 390 15.47 -4.79 -0.38
N ALA A 391 14.53 -5.43 -1.09
CA ALA A 391 13.31 -5.93 -0.50
C ALA A 391 13.58 -7.03 0.55
N LEU A 392 14.55 -7.92 0.33
CA LEU A 392 15.01 -8.90 1.33
C LEU A 392 15.64 -8.20 2.54
N LEU A 393 16.48 -7.20 2.31
CA LEU A 393 17.15 -6.45 3.37
C LEU A 393 16.17 -5.64 4.23
N THR A 394 15.14 -5.04 3.61
CA THR A 394 14.18 -4.15 4.28
C THR A 394 12.87 -4.83 4.70
N GLY A 395 12.67 -6.12 4.38
CA GLY A 395 11.45 -6.86 4.69
C GLY A 395 10.30 -6.64 3.69
N GLY A 396 10.53 -5.94 2.59
CA GLY A 396 9.51 -5.62 1.59
C GLY A 396 8.97 -6.82 0.81
N THR A 397 9.71 -7.94 0.74
CA THR A 397 9.29 -9.17 0.03
C THR A 397 8.04 -9.79 0.65
N VAL A 398 7.96 -9.84 1.98
CA VAL A 398 6.79 -10.40 2.68
C VAL A 398 5.56 -9.51 2.50
N ALA A 399 5.73 -8.19 2.46
CA ALA A 399 4.65 -7.24 2.19
C ALA A 399 4.13 -7.40 0.75
N ALA A 400 5.00 -7.52 -0.25
CA ALA A 400 4.64 -7.73 -1.65
C ALA A 400 3.92 -9.07 -1.87
N TRP A 401 4.42 -10.15 -1.25
CA TRP A 401 3.80 -11.48 -1.33
C TRP A 401 2.40 -11.50 -0.71
N ARG A 402 2.19 -10.81 0.42
CA ARG A 402 0.89 -10.67 1.07
C ARG A 402 -0.09 -9.84 0.26
N TRP A 403 0.37 -8.76 -0.36
CA TRP A 403 -0.45 -7.93 -1.25
C TRP A 403 -0.98 -8.76 -2.43
N TRP A 404 -0.13 -9.60 -3.04
CA TRP A 404 -0.52 -10.40 -4.21
C TRP A 404 -1.40 -11.60 -3.84
N GLY A 405 -1.22 -12.20 -2.67
CA GLY A 405 -1.85 -13.48 -2.29
C GLY A 405 -3.16 -13.41 -1.53
N THR A 406 -3.46 -12.34 -0.78
CA THR A 406 -4.58 -12.38 0.17
C THR A 406 -5.48 -11.14 0.19
N GLY A 407 -5.12 -10.03 -0.45
CA GLY A 407 -5.93 -8.80 -0.45
C GLY A 407 -6.29 -8.26 0.95
N ALA A 408 -5.69 -8.78 2.02
CA ALA A 408 -5.99 -8.39 3.39
C ALA A 408 -4.81 -7.60 3.97
N PHE A 409 -5.09 -6.45 4.54
CA PHE A 409 -4.20 -5.71 5.45
C PHE A 409 -4.00 -6.51 6.75
N GLY A 410 -3.40 -7.70 6.65
CA GLY A 410 -3.00 -8.48 7.81
C GLY A 410 -1.74 -7.87 8.41
N GLY A 411 -1.87 -7.12 9.49
CA GLY A 411 -0.78 -6.57 10.27
C GLY A 411 0.10 -7.69 10.87
N GLY A 412 1.08 -8.14 10.12
CA GLY A 412 2.12 -9.05 10.58
C GLY A 412 3.47 -8.36 10.47
N TRP A 413 4.25 -8.39 11.53
CA TRP A 413 5.62 -7.89 11.54
C TRP A 413 6.45 -8.69 10.53
N SER A 414 6.90 -8.04 9.46
CA SER A 414 7.87 -8.64 8.54
C SER A 414 9.28 -8.32 9.06
N TRP A 415 10.00 -9.36 9.44
CA TRP A 415 11.38 -9.24 9.88
C TRP A 415 12.26 -8.89 8.66
N SER A 416 12.94 -7.74 8.73
CA SER A 416 13.95 -7.36 7.75
C SER A 416 15.34 -7.77 8.25
N VAL A 417 16.22 -8.17 7.34
CA VAL A 417 17.61 -8.51 7.72
C VAL A 417 18.28 -7.32 8.40
N LEU A 418 18.11 -6.11 7.85
CA LEU A 418 18.63 -4.89 8.44
C LEU A 418 18.03 -4.62 9.82
N GLY A 419 16.72 -4.80 9.98
CA GLY A 419 16.04 -4.61 11.26
C GLY A 419 16.52 -5.59 12.33
N VAL A 420 16.74 -6.85 11.97
CA VAL A 420 17.33 -7.86 12.89
C VAL A 420 18.74 -7.46 13.31
N LEU A 421 19.61 -7.05 12.39
CA LEU A 421 20.96 -6.61 12.71
C LEU A 421 20.97 -5.38 13.64
N VAL A 422 20.10 -4.41 13.38
CA VAL A 422 19.94 -3.21 14.21
C VAL A 422 19.38 -3.56 15.60
N LEU A 423 18.42 -4.50 15.66
CA LEU A 423 17.89 -5.00 16.94
C LEU A 423 19.00 -5.70 17.76
N VAL A 424 19.78 -6.58 17.11
CA VAL A 424 20.93 -7.26 17.75
C VAL A 424 21.93 -6.22 18.27
N ALA A 425 22.24 -5.20 17.48
CA ALA A 425 23.12 -4.12 17.89
C ALA A 425 22.56 -3.36 19.11
N GLY A 426 21.26 -3.06 19.11
CA GLY A 426 20.57 -2.43 20.25
C GLY A 426 20.61 -3.29 21.52
N VAL A 427 20.38 -4.59 21.41
CA VAL A 427 20.47 -5.53 22.55
C VAL A 427 21.89 -5.62 23.08
N ILE A 428 22.91 -5.72 22.19
CA ILE A 428 24.32 -5.69 22.61
C ILE A 428 24.68 -4.38 23.30
N LEU A 429 24.19 -3.24 22.78
CA LEU A 429 24.39 -1.94 23.40
C LEU A 429 23.75 -1.86 24.80
N LEU A 430 22.55 -2.43 24.95
CA LEU A 430 21.82 -2.46 26.23
C LEU A 430 22.59 -3.23 27.30
N ILE A 431 23.13 -4.42 26.97
CA ILE A 431 23.81 -5.33 27.88
C ILE A 431 25.30 -4.97 28.01
N GLY A 432 25.99 -4.87 26.86
CA GLY A 432 27.45 -4.76 26.77
C GLY A 432 28.00 -3.35 26.82
N ARG A 433 27.15 -2.30 26.80
CA ARG A 433 27.51 -0.88 26.83
C ARG A 433 28.34 -0.39 25.63
N ARG A 434 28.49 -1.19 24.59
CA ARG A 434 29.28 -0.84 23.41
C ARG A 434 28.59 -1.36 22.16
N TYR A 435 28.53 -0.53 21.13
CA TYR A 435 28.12 -0.96 19.81
C TYR A 435 29.32 -1.64 19.11
N PRO A 436 29.22 -2.90 18.65
CA PRO A 436 30.32 -3.58 17.95
C PRO A 436 30.61 -2.86 16.63
N ARG A 437 31.87 -2.48 16.39
CA ARG A 437 32.26 -1.74 15.20
C ARG A 437 32.03 -2.53 13.92
N ASP A 438 32.37 -3.83 13.92
CA ASP A 438 32.19 -4.69 12.75
C ASP A 438 30.71 -4.81 12.34
N LEU A 439 29.80 -4.86 13.34
CA LEU A 439 28.37 -4.87 13.09
C LEU A 439 27.88 -3.52 12.55
N PHE A 440 28.40 -2.42 13.09
CA PHE A 440 28.11 -1.07 12.60
C PHE A 440 28.57 -0.92 11.15
N ASP A 441 29.79 -1.34 10.83
CA ASP A 441 30.38 -1.25 9.49
C ASP A 441 29.58 -2.09 8.47
N LEU A 442 29.10 -3.25 8.86
CA LEU A 442 28.19 -4.06 8.07
C LEU A 442 26.86 -3.33 7.80
N VAL A 443 26.23 -2.80 8.84
CA VAL A 443 24.97 -2.03 8.75
C VAL A 443 25.16 -0.81 7.85
N MET A 444 26.28 -0.12 7.96
CA MET A 444 26.64 1.01 7.07
C MET A 444 26.75 0.56 5.61
N GLY A 445 27.40 -0.57 5.34
CA GLY A 445 27.49 -1.13 3.99
C GLY A 445 26.13 -1.46 3.37
N LEU A 446 25.23 -2.05 4.15
CA LEU A 446 23.86 -2.35 3.70
C LEU A 446 23.06 -1.07 3.40
N ASN A 447 23.10 -0.08 4.28
CA ASN A 447 22.44 1.21 4.07
C ASN A 447 23.01 1.95 2.86
N ARG A 448 24.33 1.92 2.65
CA ARG A 448 25.00 2.48 1.46
C ARG A 448 24.46 1.85 0.18
N TRP A 449 24.35 0.54 0.14
CA TRP A 449 23.77 -0.17 -1.01
C TRP A 449 22.32 0.29 -1.26
N ILE A 450 21.47 0.31 -0.23
CA ILE A 450 20.07 0.74 -0.35
C ILE A 450 19.97 2.16 -0.94
N HIS A 451 20.78 3.11 -0.47
CA HIS A 451 20.74 4.49 -0.95
C HIS A 451 21.32 4.65 -2.37
N ARG A 452 22.33 3.86 -2.76
CA ARG A 452 22.79 3.80 -4.15
C ARG A 452 21.72 3.29 -5.11
N VAL A 453 20.99 2.24 -4.70
CA VAL A 453 19.85 1.74 -5.47
C VAL A 453 18.73 2.77 -5.53
N ALA A 454 18.42 3.45 -4.43
CA ALA A 454 17.42 4.52 -4.40
C ALA A 454 17.79 5.66 -5.37
N ALA A 455 19.04 6.13 -5.38
CA ALA A 455 19.50 7.16 -6.32
C ALA A 455 19.35 6.73 -7.78
N TYR A 456 19.62 5.45 -8.10
CA TYR A 456 19.46 4.89 -9.43
C TYR A 456 18.00 4.81 -9.86
N VAL A 457 17.13 4.30 -8.99
CA VAL A 457 15.67 4.15 -9.23
C VAL A 457 14.99 5.51 -9.37
N LEU A 458 15.38 6.50 -8.58
CA LEU A 458 14.87 7.88 -8.64
C LEU A 458 15.44 8.70 -9.83
N LEU A 459 16.11 8.03 -10.77
CA LEU A 459 16.63 8.62 -11.99
C LEU A 459 17.75 9.65 -11.79
N LEU A 460 18.35 9.75 -10.60
CA LEU A 460 19.40 10.71 -10.30
C LEU A 460 20.70 10.42 -11.04
N ARG A 461 21.02 9.14 -11.28
CA ARG A 461 22.25 8.68 -11.95
C ARG A 461 21.97 7.54 -12.91
N ASP A 462 22.77 7.43 -13.99
CA ASP A 462 22.70 6.33 -14.97
C ASP A 462 23.68 5.20 -14.67
N GLU A 463 24.70 5.46 -13.84
CA GLU A 463 25.67 4.45 -13.42
C GLU A 463 24.98 3.36 -12.60
N TYR A 464 25.16 2.12 -13.04
CA TYR A 464 24.56 0.96 -12.39
C TYR A 464 25.15 0.73 -10.99
N PRO A 465 24.38 0.53 -9.94
CA PRO A 465 24.88 0.29 -8.60
C PRO A 465 25.78 -0.97 -8.58
N PRO A 466 26.98 -0.91 -7.96
CA PRO A 466 27.87 -2.06 -7.93
C PRO A 466 27.33 -3.15 -6.99
N PHE A 467 27.42 -4.43 -7.39
CA PHE A 467 27.12 -5.60 -6.56
C PHE A 467 28.27 -5.88 -5.59
N ARG A 468 28.56 -4.94 -4.72
CA ARG A 468 29.58 -5.12 -3.67
C ARG A 468 29.17 -4.44 -2.39
N LEU A 469 29.42 -5.12 -1.28
CA LEU A 469 29.19 -4.60 0.05
C LEU A 469 30.44 -3.86 0.52
N GLU A 470 30.38 -2.54 0.53
CA GLU A 470 31.47 -1.69 1.05
C GLU A 470 31.16 -1.36 2.51
N GLN A 471 31.85 -2.04 3.40
CA GLN A 471 31.71 -1.84 4.86
C GLN A 471 32.51 -0.62 5.33
N GLY A 472 32.06 0.01 6.40
CA GLY A 472 32.72 1.12 7.05
C GLY A 472 31.95 2.45 6.97
N PRO A 473 32.37 3.46 7.76
CA PRO A 473 31.65 4.71 7.95
C PRO A 473 31.63 5.64 6.74
N ILE A 474 32.59 5.49 5.83
CA ILE A 474 32.74 6.32 4.61
C ILE A 474 33.00 5.46 3.38
N ASP A 475 32.72 6.01 2.20
CA ASP A 475 33.09 5.39 0.93
C ASP A 475 34.62 5.34 0.77
N ARG A 476 35.16 4.15 0.52
CA ARG A 476 36.62 3.99 0.29
C ARG A 476 36.95 4.38 -1.14
N PRO A 477 38.06 5.15 -1.37
CA PRO A 477 38.54 5.37 -2.71
C PRO A 477 39.00 4.03 -3.33
N THR A 478 38.66 3.80 -4.59
CA THR A 478 39.21 2.64 -5.31
C THR A 478 40.72 2.81 -5.43
N PRO A 479 41.51 1.79 -5.10
CA PRO A 479 42.94 1.84 -5.43
C PRO A 479 43.08 2.12 -6.94
N THR A 480 43.67 3.25 -7.28
CA THR A 480 44.10 3.51 -8.66
C THR A 480 45.04 2.38 -9.05
N LYS A 481 44.67 1.62 -10.09
CA LYS A 481 45.58 0.61 -10.67
C LYS A 481 46.89 1.34 -10.96
N PRO A 482 48.05 0.88 -10.45
CA PRO A 482 49.31 1.50 -10.77
C PRO A 482 49.48 1.54 -12.29
N PRO A 483 50.06 2.61 -12.84
CA PRO A 483 50.35 2.66 -14.28
C PRO A 483 51.19 1.43 -14.65
N PRO A 484 50.99 0.84 -15.85
CA PRO A 484 51.82 -0.26 -16.31
C PRO A 484 53.28 0.17 -16.26
N PRO A 485 54.19 -0.73 -15.86
CA PRO A 485 55.61 -0.43 -15.87
C PRO A 485 56.02 -0.02 -17.28
N ALA A 486 56.81 1.07 -17.38
CA ALA A 486 57.33 1.64 -18.62
C ALA A 486 58.30 0.71 -19.33
#